data_51b2608ddd645e68d3344b40d5271cbe
#
_entry.id   51b2608ddd645e68d3344b40d5271cbe
#
_cell.length_a   1.000
_cell.length_b   1.000
_cell.length_c   1.000
_cell.angle_alpha   90.00
_cell.angle_beta   90.00
_cell.angle_gamma   90.00
#
_symmetry.space_group_name_H-M   'P 1'
#
loop_
_entity.id
_entity.type
_entity.pdbx_description
1 polymer ?
#
loop_
_entity_poly.entity_id
_entity_poly.type
_entity_poly.pdbx_seq_one_letter_code
_entity_poly.pdbx_strand_id
1 'polypeptide(L)'
;MSRGLGDVYKRQIYSYTDGDFKRVALDTYSVLEPLDINNDGYIELITIQRSTNNDTGAVTAKASMLNMKNNEITRGENVDMCDNVTSYVSSKTGMLDSGRRAIFIDGLTADGKLQTEIIYYRYSGLQNPMQLRSEKLLPLCTRPAGYYSEDMDGDGDVEIPSTSPMVGYENAVADEMLYMTTWSVYEDFYDLKTKYTGYYAISDGYFVTFPKRWNSSVTVKKDSDTNELVFYKYTGDINESNEEIMRIAVSSK
;
A
#
# COMPACT_ATOMS: atom_id res chain seq x y z
N MET A 1 -3.72 16.77 -12.79
CA MET A 1 -3.59 15.59 -13.65
C MET A 1 -2.80 14.56 -12.87
N SER A 2 -3.46 13.54 -12.35
CA SER A 2 -2.79 12.36 -11.77
C SER A 2 -2.20 11.58 -12.95
N ARG A 3 -0.88 11.61 -13.11
CA ARG A 3 -0.19 10.69 -14.02
C ARG A 3 -0.11 9.37 -13.30
N GLY A 4 -0.91 8.39 -13.74
CA GLY A 4 -0.77 7.02 -13.28
C GLY A 4 0.65 6.53 -13.51
N LEU A 5 1.22 5.84 -12.53
CA LEU A 5 2.54 5.19 -12.60
C LEU A 5 2.60 4.02 -13.61
N GLY A 6 1.54 3.87 -14.46
CA GLY A 6 1.40 2.76 -15.40
C GLY A 6 2.36 2.74 -16.58
N ASP A 7 3.10 3.83 -16.85
CA ASP A 7 4.05 3.88 -17.95
C ASP A 7 5.47 3.52 -17.47
N VAL A 8 6.10 2.60 -18.16
CA VAL A 8 7.51 2.25 -17.95
C VAL A 8 8.36 3.41 -18.45
N TYR A 9 8.84 4.24 -17.54
CA TYR A 9 9.69 5.38 -17.88
C TYR A 9 11.15 4.95 -18.03
N LYS A 10 11.80 5.44 -19.11
CA LYS A 10 13.26 5.43 -19.16
C LYS A 10 13.78 6.44 -18.14
N ARG A 11 14.39 5.97 -17.06
CA ARG A 11 15.01 6.79 -16.03
C ARG A 11 16.51 6.80 -16.21
N GLN A 12 17.11 7.99 -16.08
CA GLN A 12 18.55 8.18 -16.15
C GLN A 12 19.06 8.51 -14.76
N ILE A 13 20.12 7.83 -14.35
CA ILE A 13 20.79 8.08 -13.09
C ILE A 13 22.11 8.76 -13.41
N TYR A 14 22.36 9.88 -12.75
CA TYR A 14 23.59 10.66 -12.88
C TYR A 14 24.32 10.69 -11.55
N SER A 15 25.64 10.50 -11.61
CA SER A 15 26.55 10.85 -10.51
C SER A 15 27.01 12.29 -10.71
N TYR A 16 27.10 13.02 -9.60
CA TYR A 16 27.70 14.36 -9.58
C TYR A 16 29.01 14.31 -8.82
N THR A 17 30.12 14.59 -9.52
CA THR A 17 31.46 14.57 -8.94
C THR A 17 32.30 15.68 -9.58
N ASP A 18 33.01 16.43 -8.75
CA ASP A 18 33.95 17.51 -9.19
C ASP A 18 33.31 18.58 -10.09
N GLY A 19 32.03 18.86 -9.90
CA GLY A 19 31.29 19.87 -10.67
C GLY A 19 30.62 19.36 -11.93
N ASP A 20 30.79 18.09 -12.27
CA ASP A 20 30.26 17.48 -13.49
C ASP A 20 29.23 16.41 -13.22
N PHE A 21 28.22 16.31 -14.11
CA PHE A 21 27.23 15.24 -14.14
C PHE A 21 27.66 14.13 -15.11
N LYS A 22 27.90 12.94 -14.59
CA LYS A 22 28.15 11.75 -15.39
C LYS A 22 26.96 10.81 -15.31
N ARG A 23 26.38 10.44 -16.46
CA ARG A 23 25.35 9.41 -16.52
C ARG A 23 25.96 8.06 -16.17
N VAL A 24 25.43 7.42 -15.11
CA VAL A 24 25.92 6.12 -14.61
C VAL A 24 24.96 4.98 -14.94
N ALA A 25 23.68 5.27 -15.19
CA ALA A 25 22.72 4.27 -15.65
C ALA A 25 21.61 4.88 -16.51
N LEU A 26 21.10 4.05 -17.41
CA LEU A 26 19.88 4.27 -18.18
C LEU A 26 19.12 2.95 -18.25
N ASP A 27 17.95 2.91 -17.65
CA ASP A 27 17.08 1.72 -17.71
C ASP A 27 15.61 2.11 -17.56
N THR A 28 14.73 1.13 -17.73
CA THR A 28 13.30 1.29 -17.56
C THR A 28 12.89 0.69 -16.23
N TYR A 29 12.40 1.54 -15.33
CA TYR A 29 11.92 1.12 -14.02
C TYR A 29 10.47 1.55 -13.83
N SER A 30 9.65 0.66 -13.29
CA SER A 30 8.30 0.99 -12.85
C SER A 30 8.33 1.76 -11.53
N VAL A 31 9.21 1.38 -10.62
CA VAL A 31 9.47 2.05 -9.33
C VAL A 31 10.97 2.27 -9.18
N LEU A 32 11.36 3.40 -8.58
CA LEU A 32 12.74 3.70 -8.19
C LEU A 32 12.70 4.53 -6.91
N GLU A 33 13.18 3.94 -5.81
CA GLU A 33 13.18 4.53 -4.48
C GLU A 33 14.60 4.56 -3.89
N PRO A 34 15.11 5.73 -3.49
CA PRO A 34 16.35 5.84 -2.74
C PRO A 34 16.10 5.56 -1.25
N LEU A 35 16.80 4.60 -0.68
CA LEU A 35 16.68 4.21 0.72
C LEU A 35 17.95 3.51 1.19
N ASP A 36 18.47 3.87 2.36
CA ASP A 36 19.43 3.05 3.10
C ASP A 36 18.68 1.86 3.70
N ILE A 37 18.41 0.85 2.86
CA ILE A 37 17.54 -0.28 3.20
C ILE A 37 18.24 -1.31 4.09
N ASN A 38 19.56 -1.39 4.02
CA ASN A 38 20.38 -2.32 4.78
C ASN A 38 20.93 -1.72 6.09
N ASN A 39 20.68 -0.42 6.29
CA ASN A 39 21.09 0.38 7.46
C ASN A 39 22.62 0.42 7.65
N ASP A 40 23.37 0.52 6.56
CA ASP A 40 24.83 0.66 6.58
C ASP A 40 25.32 2.11 6.49
N GLY A 41 24.39 3.07 6.38
CA GLY A 41 24.65 4.50 6.28
C GLY A 41 24.81 5.01 4.85
N TYR A 42 24.71 4.15 3.85
CA TYR A 42 24.71 4.53 2.44
C TYR A 42 23.30 4.34 1.85
N ILE A 43 22.97 5.17 0.87
CA ILE A 43 21.68 5.07 0.19
C ILE A 43 21.81 4.14 -1.01
N GLU A 44 21.03 3.08 -1.03
CA GLU A 44 20.80 2.26 -2.21
C GLU A 44 19.65 2.82 -3.05
N LEU A 45 19.63 2.42 -4.31
CA LEU A 45 18.50 2.63 -5.19
C LEU A 45 17.74 1.31 -5.36
N ILE A 46 16.54 1.25 -4.83
CA ILE A 46 15.67 0.09 -5.00
C ILE A 46 14.82 0.31 -6.24
N THR A 47 14.91 -0.61 -7.18
CA THR A 47 14.20 -0.51 -8.46
C THR A 47 13.28 -1.69 -8.64
N ILE A 48 12.13 -1.46 -9.26
CA ILE A 48 11.24 -2.54 -9.69
C ILE A 48 11.14 -2.48 -11.21
N GLN A 49 11.45 -3.61 -11.83
CA GLN A 49 11.29 -3.83 -13.25
C GLN A 49 10.22 -4.89 -13.49
N ARG A 50 9.27 -4.55 -14.36
CA ARG A 50 8.25 -5.48 -14.85
C ARG A 50 8.47 -5.67 -16.34
N SER A 51 8.50 -6.90 -16.79
CA SER A 51 8.62 -7.26 -18.19
C SER A 51 7.59 -8.31 -18.58
N THR A 52 7.15 -8.26 -19.82
CA THR A 52 6.25 -9.26 -20.40
C THR A 52 7.00 -9.95 -21.54
N ASN A 53 7.05 -11.25 -21.51
CA ASN A 53 7.58 -12.04 -22.62
C ASN A 53 6.59 -11.96 -23.78
N ASN A 54 7.01 -11.41 -24.91
CA ASN A 54 6.14 -11.19 -26.06
C ASN A 54 5.65 -12.49 -26.70
N ASP A 55 6.39 -13.59 -26.57
CA ASP A 55 6.04 -14.87 -27.21
C ASP A 55 5.07 -15.69 -26.35
N THR A 56 5.23 -15.63 -25.02
CA THR A 56 4.44 -16.45 -24.09
C THR A 56 3.38 -15.66 -23.33
N GLY A 57 3.47 -14.32 -23.34
CA GLY A 57 2.64 -13.46 -22.47
C GLY A 57 3.01 -13.53 -21.00
N ALA A 58 4.01 -14.31 -20.62
CA ALA A 58 4.43 -14.45 -19.24
C ALA A 58 4.98 -13.12 -18.68
N VAL A 59 4.49 -12.73 -17.52
CA VAL A 59 4.93 -11.54 -16.81
C VAL A 59 5.98 -11.94 -15.78
N THR A 60 7.03 -11.15 -15.70
CA THR A 60 8.02 -11.21 -14.62
C THR A 60 8.19 -9.83 -14.01
N ALA A 61 8.21 -9.77 -12.70
CA ALA A 61 8.50 -8.54 -11.98
C ALA A 61 9.55 -8.82 -10.89
N LYS A 62 10.53 -7.94 -10.79
CA LYS A 62 11.64 -8.08 -9.83
C LYS A 62 11.96 -6.75 -9.18
N ALA A 63 12.16 -6.77 -7.88
CA ALA A 63 12.82 -5.70 -7.15
C ALA A 63 14.33 -5.99 -7.12
N SER A 64 15.15 -4.97 -7.33
CA SER A 64 16.61 -5.07 -7.32
C SER A 64 17.23 -3.94 -6.53
N MET A 65 18.28 -4.23 -5.79
CA MET A 65 19.08 -3.26 -5.07
C MET A 65 20.27 -2.84 -5.95
N LEU A 66 20.39 -1.55 -6.19
CA LEU A 66 21.52 -0.95 -6.91
C LEU A 66 22.39 -0.18 -5.90
N ASN A 67 23.62 -0.61 -5.75
CA ASN A 67 24.60 0.07 -4.92
C ASN A 67 25.40 1.07 -5.76
N MET A 68 25.65 2.26 -5.24
CA MET A 68 26.55 3.22 -5.84
C MET A 68 27.88 3.22 -5.11
N LYS A 69 28.94 2.81 -5.79
CA LYS A 69 30.29 2.83 -5.25
C LYS A 69 31.27 3.38 -6.29
N ASN A 70 32.09 4.35 -5.89
CA ASN A 70 33.09 4.99 -6.76
C ASN A 70 32.50 5.52 -8.09
N ASN A 71 31.31 6.11 -8.06
CA ASN A 71 30.58 6.58 -9.23
C ASN A 71 30.16 5.48 -10.24
N GLU A 72 30.17 4.24 -9.81
CA GLU A 72 29.68 3.11 -10.58
C GLU A 72 28.49 2.46 -9.88
N ILE A 73 27.50 2.06 -10.69
CA ILE A 73 26.37 1.29 -10.18
C ILE A 73 26.70 -0.19 -10.29
N THR A 74 26.61 -0.87 -9.15
CA THR A 74 26.65 -2.33 -9.09
C THR A 74 25.28 -2.86 -8.73
N ARG A 75 24.82 -3.88 -9.46
CA ARG A 75 23.60 -4.60 -9.09
C ARG A 75 23.91 -5.54 -7.94
N GLY A 76 23.15 -5.37 -6.86
CA GLY A 76 23.16 -6.28 -5.72
C GLY A 76 22.10 -7.38 -5.88
N GLU A 77 21.54 -7.78 -4.76
CA GLU A 77 20.51 -8.81 -4.68
C GLU A 77 19.20 -8.38 -5.37
N ASN A 78 18.42 -9.36 -5.79
CA ASN A 78 17.07 -9.15 -6.30
C ASN A 78 16.09 -10.14 -5.65
N VAL A 79 14.82 -9.78 -5.69
CA VAL A 79 13.73 -10.62 -5.23
C VAL A 79 12.56 -10.54 -6.20
N ASP A 80 11.86 -11.65 -6.37
CA ASP A 80 10.69 -11.70 -7.24
C ASP A 80 9.53 -10.89 -6.63
N MET A 81 8.78 -10.23 -7.51
CA MET A 81 7.52 -9.53 -7.22
C MET A 81 6.35 -10.35 -7.78
N CYS A 82 5.14 -10.06 -7.31
CA CYS A 82 3.94 -10.75 -7.77
C CYS A 82 3.67 -10.46 -9.26
N ASP A 83 3.43 -11.49 -10.03
CA ASP A 83 3.20 -11.43 -11.48
C ASP A 83 1.77 -10.99 -11.86
N ASN A 84 0.83 -11.11 -10.91
CA ASN A 84 -0.56 -10.69 -11.08
C ASN A 84 -0.77 -9.16 -11.01
N VAL A 85 0.25 -8.39 -10.60
CA VAL A 85 0.22 -6.92 -10.58
C VAL A 85 0.44 -6.41 -12.01
N THR A 86 -0.49 -5.59 -12.49
CA THR A 86 -0.45 -5.01 -13.85
C THR A 86 0.28 -3.68 -13.91
N SER A 87 0.21 -2.89 -12.83
CA SER A 87 0.91 -1.60 -12.70
C SER A 87 1.13 -1.26 -11.23
N TYR A 88 2.19 -0.52 -10.94
CA TYR A 88 2.46 0.03 -9.62
C TYR A 88 1.95 1.46 -9.54
N VAL A 89 1.19 1.79 -8.50
CA VAL A 89 0.47 3.07 -8.39
C VAL A 89 0.90 3.93 -7.21
N SER A 90 1.51 3.31 -6.20
CA SER A 90 2.08 4.01 -5.05
C SER A 90 3.30 3.26 -4.53
N SER A 91 4.26 4.00 -3.99
CA SER A 91 5.34 3.47 -3.17
C SER A 91 5.52 4.37 -1.95
N LYS A 92 5.72 3.77 -0.78
CA LYS A 92 5.98 4.45 0.48
C LYS A 92 7.20 3.81 1.14
N THR A 93 8.14 4.63 1.56
CA THR A 93 9.24 4.20 2.43
C THR A 93 8.84 4.40 3.88
N GLY A 94 9.16 3.44 4.71
CA GLY A 94 8.88 3.51 6.13
C GLY A 94 9.56 2.38 6.89
N MET A 95 9.05 2.08 8.07
CA MET A 95 9.59 1.01 8.90
C MET A 95 8.59 -0.14 9.04
N LEU A 96 9.11 -1.31 9.34
CA LEU A 96 8.35 -2.43 9.88
C LEU A 96 8.27 -2.29 11.41
N ASP A 97 7.32 -2.95 12.05
CA ASP A 97 7.19 -3.02 13.53
C ASP A 97 8.52 -3.41 14.24
N SER A 98 9.41 -4.09 13.51
CA SER A 98 10.77 -4.43 13.98
C SER A 98 11.80 -3.29 13.91
N GLY A 99 11.43 -2.11 13.40
CA GLY A 99 12.33 -0.99 13.13
C GLY A 99 13.22 -1.17 11.92
N ARG A 100 12.94 -2.14 11.02
CA ARG A 100 13.64 -2.30 9.73
C ARG A 100 13.06 -1.36 8.70
N ARG A 101 13.91 -0.74 7.91
CA ARG A 101 13.49 0.06 6.76
C ARG A 101 12.90 -0.84 5.68
N ALA A 102 11.81 -0.40 5.11
CA ALA A 102 11.08 -1.13 4.08
C ALA A 102 10.48 -0.17 3.04
N ILE A 103 10.11 -0.75 1.91
CA ILE A 103 9.32 -0.08 0.88
C ILE A 103 8.01 -0.87 0.75
N PHE A 104 6.90 -0.16 0.88
CA PHE A 104 5.54 -0.66 0.68
C PHE A 104 5.08 -0.22 -0.70
N ILE A 105 4.67 -1.16 -1.52
CA ILE A 105 4.40 -0.92 -2.93
C ILE A 105 2.99 -1.39 -3.23
N ASP A 106 2.12 -0.44 -3.55
CA ASP A 106 0.75 -0.73 -3.96
C ASP A 106 0.69 -0.88 -5.47
N GLY A 107 0.27 -2.04 -5.92
CA GLY A 107 0.06 -2.37 -7.31
C GLY A 107 -1.40 -2.66 -7.62
N LEU A 108 -1.83 -2.33 -8.83
CA LEU A 108 -3.14 -2.72 -9.35
C LEU A 108 -3.07 -4.12 -9.96
N THR A 109 -4.03 -4.95 -9.63
CA THR A 109 -4.27 -6.25 -10.26
C THR A 109 -5.21 -6.12 -11.45
N ALA A 110 -5.33 -7.15 -12.27
CA ALA A 110 -6.16 -7.12 -13.48
C ALA A 110 -7.67 -6.92 -13.19
N ASP A 111 -8.13 -7.26 -12.00
CA ASP A 111 -9.51 -7.05 -11.52
C ASP A 111 -9.71 -5.66 -10.87
N GLY A 112 -8.70 -4.77 -10.96
CA GLY A 112 -8.78 -3.39 -10.48
C GLY A 112 -8.63 -3.23 -8.97
N LYS A 113 -8.19 -4.26 -8.26
CA LYS A 113 -7.88 -4.16 -6.82
C LYS A 113 -6.47 -3.69 -6.59
N LEU A 114 -6.22 -3.14 -5.41
CA LEU A 114 -4.88 -2.89 -4.91
C LEU A 114 -4.34 -4.11 -4.18
N GLN A 115 -3.07 -4.38 -4.40
CA GLN A 115 -2.28 -5.38 -3.67
C GLN A 115 -0.99 -4.74 -3.19
N THR A 116 -0.68 -4.85 -1.89
CA THR A 116 0.58 -4.36 -1.34
C THR A 116 1.62 -5.47 -1.32
N GLU A 117 2.82 -5.13 -1.78
CA GLU A 117 4.03 -5.90 -1.58
C GLU A 117 5.01 -5.11 -0.72
N ILE A 118 5.81 -5.83 0.07
CA ILE A 118 6.78 -5.23 1.00
C ILE A 118 8.17 -5.69 0.61
N ILE A 119 9.10 -4.74 0.44
CA ILE A 119 10.51 -5.02 0.18
C ILE A 119 11.33 -4.50 1.36
N TYR A 120 12.11 -5.37 1.97
CA TYR A 120 13.05 -5.03 3.04
C TYR A 120 14.33 -5.87 2.94
N TYR A 121 15.36 -5.47 3.67
CA TYR A 121 16.65 -6.16 3.65
C TYR A 121 16.83 -7.04 4.89
N ARG A 122 17.16 -8.32 4.68
CA ARG A 122 17.46 -9.27 5.74
C ARG A 122 18.27 -10.44 5.21
N TYR A 123 19.07 -11.06 6.06
CA TYR A 123 19.91 -12.23 5.69
C TYR A 123 20.80 -11.99 4.46
N SER A 124 21.38 -10.78 4.37
CA SER A 124 22.23 -10.33 3.26
C SER A 124 21.54 -10.25 1.91
N GLY A 125 20.19 -10.03 1.88
CA GLY A 125 19.47 -9.88 0.63
C GLY A 125 18.09 -9.23 0.80
N LEU A 126 17.49 -8.85 -0.33
CA LEU A 126 16.13 -8.34 -0.37
C LEU A 126 15.14 -9.48 -0.07
N GLN A 127 14.09 -9.13 0.64
CA GLN A 127 12.98 -10.03 0.98
C GLN A 127 11.66 -9.45 0.49
N ASN A 128 10.79 -10.32 -0.03
CA ASN A 128 9.39 -10.04 -0.29
C ASN A 128 8.53 -11.10 0.41
N PRO A 129 7.96 -10.80 1.58
CA PRO A 129 7.18 -11.77 2.33
C PRO A 129 5.92 -12.22 1.60
N MET A 130 5.41 -11.39 0.67
CA MET A 130 4.22 -11.73 -0.13
C MET A 130 4.47 -12.90 -1.07
N GLN A 131 5.72 -13.09 -1.53
CA GLN A 131 6.11 -14.28 -2.30
C GLN A 131 6.24 -15.52 -1.42
N LEU A 132 6.79 -15.38 -0.21
CA LEU A 132 7.07 -16.49 0.69
C LEU A 132 5.81 -17.03 1.37
N ARG A 133 4.80 -16.20 1.57
CA ARG A 133 3.55 -16.50 2.29
C ARG A 133 2.32 -15.99 1.54
N SER A 134 2.33 -16.14 0.23
CA SER A 134 1.28 -15.59 -0.65
C SER A 134 -0.12 -16.04 -0.25
N GLU A 135 -0.33 -17.31 0.07
CA GLU A 135 -1.65 -17.83 0.48
C GLU A 135 -2.20 -17.17 1.74
N LYS A 136 -1.32 -16.79 2.67
CA LYS A 136 -1.72 -16.13 3.92
C LYS A 136 -1.83 -14.62 3.79
N LEU A 137 -0.82 -13.97 3.20
CA LEU A 137 -0.66 -12.52 3.25
C LEU A 137 -1.38 -11.79 2.12
N LEU A 138 -1.35 -12.32 0.90
CA LEU A 138 -1.96 -11.63 -0.24
C LEU A 138 -3.45 -11.32 -0.04
N PRO A 139 -4.29 -12.23 0.48
CA PRO A 139 -5.69 -11.90 0.74
C PRO A 139 -5.88 -10.74 1.74
N LEU A 140 -4.97 -10.61 2.72
CA LEU A 140 -5.00 -9.54 3.72
C LEU A 140 -4.46 -8.20 3.18
N CYS A 141 -3.66 -8.25 2.12
CA CYS A 141 -3.06 -7.09 1.48
C CYS A 141 -3.77 -6.70 0.17
N THR A 142 -4.86 -7.41 -0.20
CA THR A 142 -5.65 -7.15 -1.41
C THR A 142 -6.98 -6.49 -1.03
N ARG A 143 -7.31 -5.35 -1.68
CA ARG A 143 -8.45 -4.51 -1.32
C ARG A 143 -8.92 -3.67 -2.49
N PRO A 144 -10.12 -3.03 -2.43
CA PRO A 144 -10.58 -2.09 -3.45
C PRO A 144 -9.57 -0.95 -3.68
N ALA A 145 -9.57 -0.38 -4.88
CA ALA A 145 -8.76 0.79 -5.19
C ALA A 145 -9.14 1.99 -4.31
N GLY A 146 -8.15 2.86 -4.02
CA GLY A 146 -8.32 4.03 -3.16
C GLY A 146 -7.80 3.86 -1.73
N TYR A 147 -7.64 2.63 -1.25
CA TYR A 147 -7.08 2.35 0.08
C TYR A 147 -5.58 2.10 -0.03
N TYR A 148 -4.78 3.16 -0.03
CA TYR A 148 -3.32 3.06 -0.14
C TYR A 148 -2.65 2.75 1.19
N SER A 149 -1.49 2.08 1.13
CA SER A 149 -0.62 1.90 2.30
C SER A 149 -0.03 3.24 2.71
N GLU A 150 -0.10 3.58 4.00
CA GLU A 150 0.33 4.88 4.51
C GLU A 150 0.69 4.81 5.99
N ASP A 151 1.58 5.69 6.44
CA ASP A 151 1.84 5.94 7.87
C ASP A 151 0.69 6.81 8.40
N MET A 152 -0.31 6.16 9.01
CA MET A 152 -1.58 6.80 9.40
C MET A 152 -1.49 7.61 10.69
N ASP A 153 -0.53 7.34 11.55
CA ASP A 153 -0.37 8.01 12.84
C ASP A 153 0.94 8.79 13.00
N GLY A 154 1.80 8.75 11.98
CA GLY A 154 3.05 9.51 11.94
C GLY A 154 4.17 8.93 12.79
N ASP A 155 4.12 7.64 13.12
CA ASP A 155 5.15 6.98 13.94
C ASP A 155 6.30 6.40 13.11
N GLY A 156 6.18 6.41 11.78
CA GLY A 156 7.17 5.95 10.83
C GLY A 156 6.96 4.50 10.37
N ASP A 157 6.09 3.74 11.01
CA ASP A 157 5.63 2.44 10.52
C ASP A 157 4.56 2.66 9.45
N VAL A 158 4.59 1.88 8.38
CA VAL A 158 3.57 1.99 7.33
C VAL A 158 2.48 0.95 7.57
N GLU A 159 1.25 1.44 7.72
CA GLU A 159 0.09 0.57 7.82
C GLU A 159 -0.41 0.15 6.44
N ILE A 160 -0.76 -1.13 6.36
CA ILE A 160 -1.42 -1.74 5.20
C ILE A 160 -2.90 -1.85 5.51
N PRO A 161 -3.78 -1.22 4.72
CA PRO A 161 -5.20 -1.34 4.92
C PRO A 161 -5.75 -2.65 4.32
N SER A 162 -6.67 -3.25 5.03
CA SER A 162 -7.57 -4.28 4.53
C SER A 162 -9.02 -3.83 4.73
N THR A 163 -9.94 -4.37 3.94
CA THR A 163 -11.34 -3.97 3.98
C THR A 163 -12.25 -5.17 4.18
N SER A 164 -13.32 -4.96 4.93
CA SER A 164 -14.46 -5.87 5.04
C SER A 164 -15.75 -5.06 4.92
N PRO A 165 -16.86 -5.65 4.48
CA PRO A 165 -18.15 -4.94 4.49
C PRO A 165 -18.43 -4.34 5.87
N MET A 166 -18.90 -3.10 5.88
CA MET A 166 -19.43 -2.50 7.10
C MET A 166 -20.64 -3.31 7.57
N VAL A 167 -20.83 -3.41 8.86
CA VAL A 167 -21.96 -4.13 9.47
C VAL A 167 -23.28 -3.63 8.87
N GLY A 168 -24.08 -4.56 8.31
CA GLY A 168 -25.32 -4.27 7.58
C GLY A 168 -25.16 -4.09 6.07
N TYR A 169 -23.93 -4.16 5.55
CA TYR A 169 -23.63 -4.04 4.11
C TYR A 169 -23.13 -5.35 3.49
N GLU A 170 -23.21 -6.48 4.18
CA GLU A 170 -22.66 -7.76 3.72
C GLU A 170 -23.25 -8.24 2.38
N ASN A 171 -24.45 -7.78 2.06
CA ASN A 171 -25.16 -8.11 0.81
C ASN A 171 -25.38 -6.88 -0.09
N ALA A 172 -24.75 -5.75 0.20
CA ALA A 172 -24.91 -4.54 -0.60
C ALA A 172 -24.28 -4.72 -1.99
N VAL A 173 -24.85 -4.05 -3.00
CA VAL A 173 -24.23 -3.98 -4.32
C VAL A 173 -22.98 -3.12 -4.28
N ALA A 174 -22.08 -3.30 -5.26
CA ALA A 174 -20.77 -2.69 -5.24
C ALA A 174 -20.78 -1.16 -5.06
N ASP A 175 -21.73 -0.48 -5.71
CA ASP A 175 -21.85 0.99 -5.67
C ASP A 175 -22.40 1.54 -4.34
N GLU A 176 -23.03 0.69 -3.55
CA GLU A 176 -23.60 1.04 -2.23
C GLU A 176 -22.73 0.52 -1.08
N MET A 177 -21.73 -0.29 -1.39
CA MET A 177 -20.90 -0.95 -0.40
C MET A 177 -20.07 0.07 0.41
N LEU A 178 -20.28 0.06 1.73
CA LEU A 178 -19.39 0.74 2.65
C LEU A 178 -18.49 -0.27 3.36
N TYR A 179 -17.23 0.12 3.56
CA TYR A 179 -16.23 -0.78 4.12
C TYR A 179 -15.80 -0.34 5.51
N MET A 180 -15.65 -1.30 6.38
CA MET A 180 -14.81 -1.17 7.56
C MET A 180 -13.36 -1.40 7.13
N THR A 181 -12.47 -0.49 7.50
CA THR A 181 -11.05 -0.56 7.19
C THR A 181 -10.26 -0.97 8.43
N THR A 182 -9.40 -1.95 8.26
CA THR A 182 -8.44 -2.37 9.26
C THR A 182 -7.05 -2.02 8.79
N TRP A 183 -6.32 -1.24 9.57
CA TRP A 183 -4.95 -0.82 9.35
C TRP A 183 -4.02 -1.69 10.17
N SER A 184 -3.07 -2.34 9.51
CA SER A 184 -2.17 -3.31 10.14
C SER A 184 -0.74 -3.04 9.74
N VAL A 185 0.19 -3.18 10.69
CA VAL A 185 1.63 -3.18 10.44
C VAL A 185 2.12 -4.60 10.18
N TYR A 186 3.18 -4.71 9.38
CA TYR A 186 3.82 -5.99 9.13
C TYR A 186 4.80 -6.31 10.26
N GLU A 187 4.53 -7.38 10.98
CA GLU A 187 5.48 -7.95 11.94
C GLU A 187 6.50 -8.86 11.23
N ASP A 188 7.75 -8.78 11.64
CA ASP A 188 8.75 -9.78 11.27
C ASP A 188 8.21 -11.19 11.61
N PHE A 189 8.41 -12.15 10.71
CA PHE A 189 7.90 -13.53 10.76
C PHE A 189 6.53 -13.77 10.12
N TYR A 190 6.14 -12.89 9.19
CA TYR A 190 5.08 -13.17 8.23
C TYR A 190 3.67 -13.07 8.79
N ASP A 191 3.42 -12.04 9.57
CA ASP A 191 2.08 -11.73 10.06
C ASP A 191 1.76 -10.22 9.95
N LEU A 192 0.48 -9.91 10.02
CA LEU A 192 -0.03 -8.57 10.10
C LEU A 192 -0.68 -8.38 11.48
N LYS A 193 -0.24 -7.33 12.18
CA LYS A 193 -0.79 -6.93 13.46
C LYS A 193 -1.69 -5.74 13.28
N THR A 194 -2.96 -5.89 13.62
CA THR A 194 -3.93 -4.79 13.57
C THR A 194 -3.55 -3.69 14.56
N LYS A 195 -3.44 -2.48 14.04
CA LYS A 195 -3.21 -1.24 14.80
C LYS A 195 -4.54 -0.51 15.03
N TYR A 196 -5.29 -0.30 13.95
CA TYR A 196 -6.55 0.45 13.96
C TYR A 196 -7.63 -0.26 13.16
N THR A 197 -8.89 -0.07 13.58
CA THR A 197 -10.08 -0.47 12.83
C THR A 197 -11.06 0.69 12.85
N GLY A 198 -11.76 0.94 11.75
CA GLY A 198 -12.70 2.03 11.68
C GLY A 198 -13.27 2.28 10.29
N TYR A 199 -13.74 3.48 10.05
CA TYR A 199 -14.25 3.91 8.76
C TYR A 199 -13.30 4.92 8.12
N TYR A 200 -12.88 4.64 6.88
CA TYR A 200 -12.04 5.54 6.10
C TYR A 200 -12.84 6.20 4.98
N ALA A 201 -13.03 7.50 5.10
CA ALA A 201 -13.67 8.32 4.09
C ALA A 201 -12.65 8.73 3.02
N ILE A 202 -12.46 7.90 1.99
CA ILE A 202 -11.43 8.11 0.95
C ILE A 202 -11.59 9.46 0.26
N SER A 203 -12.83 9.85 -0.08
CA SER A 203 -13.10 11.11 -0.79
C SER A 203 -12.75 12.35 0.01
N ASP A 204 -12.85 12.25 1.33
CA ASP A 204 -12.69 13.36 2.25
C ASP A 204 -11.33 13.32 2.99
N GLY A 205 -10.61 12.20 2.87
CA GLY A 205 -9.25 12.02 3.38
C GLY A 205 -9.15 11.95 4.91
N TYR A 206 -10.18 11.41 5.60
CA TYR A 206 -10.11 11.21 7.04
C TYR A 206 -10.47 9.79 7.47
N PHE A 207 -9.98 9.39 8.61
CA PHE A 207 -10.22 8.09 9.23
C PHE A 207 -10.86 8.25 10.61
N VAL A 208 -11.93 7.50 10.84
CA VAL A 208 -12.62 7.45 12.14
C VAL A 208 -12.27 6.14 12.81
N THR A 209 -11.40 6.19 13.81
CA THR A 209 -11.02 5.01 14.59
C THR A 209 -12.18 4.52 15.44
N PHE A 210 -12.51 3.24 15.33
CA PHE A 210 -13.53 2.61 16.16
C PHE A 210 -12.94 2.06 17.47
N PRO A 211 -13.55 2.37 18.60
CA PRO A 211 -13.33 1.59 19.81
C PRO A 211 -13.70 0.13 19.55
N LYS A 212 -13.00 -0.83 20.15
CA LYS A 212 -13.26 -2.27 19.93
C LYS A 212 -14.74 -2.67 20.07
N ARG A 213 -15.50 -2.00 20.96
CA ARG A 213 -16.93 -2.23 21.16
C ARG A 213 -17.80 -1.82 19.97
N TRP A 214 -17.27 -1.08 18.98
CA TRP A 214 -18.00 -0.62 17.81
C TRP A 214 -17.91 -1.58 16.63
N ASN A 215 -16.90 -2.43 16.56
CA ASN A 215 -16.57 -3.24 15.38
C ASN A 215 -17.73 -4.08 14.81
N SER A 216 -18.67 -4.51 15.64
CA SER A 216 -19.85 -5.28 15.20
C SER A 216 -21.18 -4.67 15.64
N SER A 217 -21.16 -3.47 16.19
CA SER A 217 -22.33 -2.82 16.79
C SER A 217 -22.61 -1.41 16.28
N VAL A 218 -21.81 -0.93 15.33
CA VAL A 218 -21.98 0.40 14.73
C VAL A 218 -21.95 0.25 13.21
N THR A 219 -22.93 0.84 12.55
CA THR A 219 -22.98 0.97 11.09
C THR A 219 -22.89 2.44 10.69
N VAL A 220 -22.60 2.71 9.41
CA VAL A 220 -22.50 4.05 8.84
C VAL A 220 -23.50 4.19 7.72
N LYS A 221 -24.20 5.31 7.66
CA LYS A 221 -25.04 5.69 6.52
C LYS A 221 -24.61 7.05 6.01
N LYS A 222 -24.70 7.24 4.70
CA LYS A 222 -24.54 8.56 4.09
C LYS A 222 -25.90 9.22 4.02
N ASP A 223 -26.03 10.40 4.64
CA ASP A 223 -27.23 11.23 4.54
C ASP A 223 -27.26 11.85 3.14
N SER A 224 -28.31 11.53 2.36
CA SER A 224 -28.45 11.98 0.97
C SER A 224 -28.71 13.49 0.84
N ASP A 225 -29.29 14.11 1.87
CA ASP A 225 -29.70 15.51 1.83
C ASP A 225 -28.57 16.44 2.22
N THR A 226 -27.75 16.02 3.21
CA THR A 226 -26.66 16.83 3.76
C THR A 226 -25.28 16.37 3.31
N ASN A 227 -25.16 15.18 2.70
CA ASN A 227 -23.91 14.52 2.34
C ASN A 227 -23.03 14.20 3.54
N GLU A 228 -23.61 14.14 4.73
CA GLU A 228 -22.93 13.83 5.98
C GLU A 228 -22.81 12.33 6.20
N LEU A 229 -21.80 11.90 6.95
CA LEU A 229 -21.69 10.53 7.43
C LEU A 229 -22.28 10.42 8.82
N VAL A 230 -23.24 9.51 8.97
CA VAL A 230 -23.94 9.30 10.23
C VAL A 230 -23.71 7.89 10.73
N PHE A 231 -23.21 7.77 11.94
CA PHE A 231 -22.91 6.52 12.61
C PHE A 231 -24.09 6.14 13.51
N TYR A 232 -24.60 4.93 13.31
CA TYR A 232 -25.75 4.41 14.02
C TYR A 232 -25.40 3.16 14.81
N LYS A 233 -26.06 2.96 15.92
CA LYS A 233 -26.06 1.68 16.60
C LYS A 233 -26.76 0.64 15.72
N TYR A 234 -26.04 -0.43 15.41
CA TYR A 234 -26.57 -1.51 14.59
C TYR A 234 -27.47 -2.42 15.42
N THR A 235 -28.68 -2.69 14.91
CA THR A 235 -29.74 -3.46 15.60
C THR A 235 -30.02 -4.82 14.96
N GLY A 236 -29.22 -5.23 13.95
CA GLY A 236 -29.41 -6.45 13.18
C GLY A 236 -29.97 -6.20 11.78
N ASP A 237 -30.58 -5.05 11.54
CA ASP A 237 -31.02 -4.57 10.22
C ASP A 237 -30.59 -3.10 10.06
N ILE A 238 -29.98 -2.78 8.91
CA ILE A 238 -29.52 -1.43 8.62
C ILE A 238 -30.69 -0.44 8.50
N ASN A 239 -31.85 -0.87 8.02
CA ASN A 239 -33.03 -0.03 7.85
C ASN A 239 -33.70 0.31 9.19
N GLU A 240 -33.55 -0.55 10.18
CA GLU A 240 -34.07 -0.36 11.53
C GLU A 240 -33.07 0.31 12.49
N SER A 241 -31.81 0.49 12.04
CA SER A 241 -30.75 1.12 12.84
C SER A 241 -30.88 2.64 12.76
N ASN A 242 -31.57 3.25 13.73
CA ASN A 242 -31.91 4.67 13.75
C ASN A 242 -31.41 5.42 15.00
N GLU A 243 -30.74 4.74 15.95
CA GLU A 243 -30.12 5.37 17.09
C GLU A 243 -28.78 5.99 16.64
N GLU A 244 -28.78 7.31 16.40
CA GLU A 244 -27.58 8.06 15.98
C GLU A 244 -26.59 8.16 17.15
N ILE A 245 -25.33 7.85 16.88
CA ILE A 245 -24.22 7.93 17.84
C ILE A 245 -23.37 9.16 17.55
N MET A 246 -23.09 9.42 16.27
CA MET A 246 -22.20 10.47 15.84
C MET A 246 -22.52 10.84 14.39
N ARG A 247 -22.25 12.11 14.05
CA ARG A 247 -22.39 12.64 12.71
C ARG A 247 -21.13 13.43 12.34
N ILE A 248 -20.67 13.28 11.11
CA ILE A 248 -19.52 14.03 10.57
C ILE A 248 -19.98 14.81 9.34
N ALA A 249 -19.82 16.11 9.42
CA ALA A 249 -19.99 17.03 8.31
C ALA A 249 -18.63 17.56 7.85
N VAL A 250 -18.35 17.51 6.56
CA VAL A 250 -17.14 18.12 5.97
C VAL A 250 -17.55 19.45 5.37
N SER A 251 -17.03 20.55 5.93
CA SER A 251 -17.26 21.88 5.36
C SER A 251 -16.17 22.19 4.31
N SER A 252 -16.60 22.54 3.09
CA SER A 252 -15.71 23.22 2.16
C SER A 252 -15.34 24.60 2.71
N LYS A 253 -14.07 24.87 2.88
CA LYS A 253 -13.57 26.23 3.14
C LYS A 253 -13.56 27.04 1.85
#